data_65aa3fe877fa5f2b455761771756746c
#
_entry.id   65aa3fe877fa5f2b455761771756746c
#
_cell.length_a   1.000
_cell.length_b   1.000
_cell.length_c   1.000
_cell.angle_alpha   90.00
_cell.angle_beta   90.00
_cell.angle_gamma   90.00
#
_symmetry.space_group_name_H-M   'P 1'
#
loop_
_entity.id
_entity.type
_entity.pdbx_description
1 polymer ?
#
loop_
_entity_poly.entity_id
_entity_poly.type
_entity_poly.pdbx_seq_one_letter_code
_entity_poly.pdbx_strand_id
1 'polypeptide(L)'
;MKTIRTITLSMMLMVPAAMMWADNINEDKAKSMAQGFLQTNTRVRTAAANKPLKLAAQSTGYYAYNIGQGCGYVIVATDDNVENTILGYSDKGTFDTTRMPDNMRWWLTEYDRQVEEASKLSKEQLRSIRTRHVAPATEYTEISPLLTTRWNQDAPYNDLCPVDDSGKRSMTGCVATAMAQVMNYHKWPKTGTGSNSYDWYDGNVLSCDFSQSTYDWDNMLDTYNESSPAEAKTAVAKLMYDVGIAVNMNYSSSASGAFSTSVATAARDFFRYPKGTTFKIRTYYYKQEWEDMIYQELANNRPVYYSGSGTGGHAFVCDGYSADGFFHFNWGWGGNADGYFRLTLLDPDFNGIGSSSGGYSSGQTVVAGMDKDATEEVPEVYMSKPFSLSPTGEEMDKGASFTVTGTYDIYFIGTETESLTLGVKAEPTDNGKVEHIKGFLSFKPDFGIQIPNVNYSINVADMRDWHLAHTELRLPYTPSSLGNGTT
;
A
#
# COMPACT_ATOMS: atom_id res chain seq x y z
N MET A 1 -5.03 76.55 -38.19
CA MET A 1 -5.18 75.85 -36.92
C MET A 1 -4.95 74.35 -37.18
N LYS A 2 -3.81 73.83 -36.82
CA LYS A 2 -3.45 72.42 -36.97
C LYS A 2 -3.60 71.77 -35.63
N THR A 3 -4.51 70.79 -35.51
CA THR A 3 -4.80 70.03 -34.29
C THR A 3 -3.79 68.87 -34.17
N ILE A 4 -2.94 68.91 -33.14
CA ILE A 4 -2.00 67.87 -32.82
C ILE A 4 -2.78 66.81 -31.99
N ARG A 5 -2.90 65.62 -32.54
CA ARG A 5 -3.39 64.44 -31.77
C ARG A 5 -2.22 63.80 -31.04
N THR A 6 -2.25 63.86 -29.71
CA THR A 6 -1.33 63.17 -28.82
C THR A 6 -1.74 61.71 -28.76
N ILE A 7 -0.90 60.79 -29.24
CA ILE A 7 -1.06 59.35 -29.07
C ILE A 7 -0.37 58.95 -27.76
N THR A 8 -1.15 58.62 -26.78
CA THR A 8 -0.65 58.07 -25.51
C THR A 8 -0.34 56.59 -25.75
N LEU A 9 0.93 56.22 -25.77
CA LEU A 9 1.40 54.86 -25.87
C LEU A 9 1.34 54.27 -24.47
N SER A 10 0.31 53.44 -24.18
CA SER A 10 0.23 52.66 -22.95
C SER A 10 1.26 51.54 -22.99
N MET A 11 2.32 51.71 -22.27
CA MET A 11 3.33 50.68 -22.06
C MET A 11 2.76 49.67 -21.08
N MET A 12 2.26 48.55 -21.60
CA MET A 12 1.80 47.41 -20.82
C MET A 12 3.04 46.74 -20.21
N LEU A 13 3.31 46.99 -18.95
CA LEU A 13 4.31 46.25 -18.20
C LEU A 13 3.85 44.78 -18.14
N MET A 14 4.47 43.94 -18.96
CA MET A 14 4.46 42.50 -18.75
C MET A 14 5.26 42.22 -17.46
N VAL A 15 4.55 42.05 -16.37
CA VAL A 15 5.11 41.43 -15.16
C VAL A 15 5.40 40.00 -15.59
N PRO A 16 6.66 39.52 -15.55
CA PRO A 16 6.92 38.11 -15.79
C PRO A 16 6.15 37.35 -14.69
N ALA A 17 5.31 36.42 -15.10
CA ALA A 17 4.74 35.46 -14.20
C ALA A 17 5.94 34.74 -13.52
N ALA A 18 6.26 35.16 -12.32
CA ALA A 18 7.22 34.42 -11.49
C ALA A 18 6.70 33.01 -11.42
N MET A 19 7.40 32.06 -12.02
CA MET A 19 7.21 30.66 -11.74
C MET A 19 7.42 30.52 -10.23
N MET A 20 6.33 30.45 -9.49
CA MET A 20 6.39 30.13 -8.08
C MET A 20 6.79 28.65 -8.00
N TRP A 21 8.06 28.44 -7.85
CA TRP A 21 8.62 27.12 -7.50
C TRP A 21 8.02 26.73 -6.15
N ALA A 22 7.86 25.42 -5.93
CA ALA A 22 7.50 24.88 -4.63
C ALA A 22 8.49 25.42 -3.57
N ASP A 23 7.98 25.79 -2.41
CA ASP A 23 8.84 26.23 -1.30
C ASP A 23 9.45 25.01 -0.65
N ASN A 24 10.75 24.83 -0.83
CA ASN A 24 11.52 23.84 -0.08
C ASN A 24 11.38 24.11 1.42
N ILE A 25 10.96 23.11 2.17
CA ILE A 25 10.81 23.18 3.62
C ILE A 25 12.19 22.97 4.24
N ASN A 26 12.80 24.02 4.77
CA ASN A 26 14.05 23.93 5.51
C ASN A 26 13.83 23.36 6.93
N GLU A 27 14.91 23.04 7.64
CA GLU A 27 14.85 22.44 8.98
C GLU A 27 14.05 23.29 9.99
N ASP A 28 14.19 24.62 9.99
CA ASP A 28 13.48 25.49 10.91
C ASP A 28 11.98 25.50 10.64
N LYS A 29 11.57 25.59 9.36
CA LYS A 29 10.17 25.48 8.94
C LYS A 29 9.60 24.12 9.30
N ALA A 30 10.33 23.03 9.01
CA ALA A 30 9.92 21.66 9.35
C ALA A 30 9.73 21.49 10.87
N LYS A 31 10.66 22.00 11.66
CA LYS A 31 10.56 21.97 13.13
C LYS A 31 9.36 22.75 13.65
N SER A 32 9.08 23.91 13.07
CA SER A 32 7.90 24.71 13.40
C SER A 32 6.60 23.97 13.05
N MET A 33 6.55 23.32 11.90
CA MET A 33 5.40 22.49 11.49
C MET A 33 5.19 21.29 12.41
N ALA A 34 6.28 20.61 12.79
CA ALA A 34 6.25 19.53 13.78
C ALA A 34 5.69 20.02 15.12
N GLN A 35 6.14 21.19 15.62
CA GLN A 35 5.63 21.79 16.85
C GLN A 35 4.13 22.10 16.76
N GLY A 36 3.69 22.69 15.64
CA GLY A 36 2.28 22.98 15.40
C GLY A 36 1.41 21.72 15.43
N PHE A 37 1.85 20.67 14.74
CA PHE A 37 1.18 19.38 14.76
C PHE A 37 1.06 18.78 16.16
N LEU A 38 2.14 18.78 16.92
CA LEU A 38 2.16 18.25 18.29
C LEU A 38 1.25 18.99 19.26
N GLN A 39 0.94 20.27 19.00
CA GLN A 39 -0.01 21.04 19.82
C GLN A 39 -1.47 20.70 19.54
N THR A 40 -1.77 20.29 18.32
CA THR A 40 -3.14 20.02 17.86
C THR A 40 -3.52 18.55 17.89
N ASN A 41 -2.55 17.66 17.66
CA ASN A 41 -2.81 16.22 17.60
C ASN A 41 -3.16 15.66 19.00
N THR A 42 -4.33 15.04 19.11
CA THR A 42 -4.89 14.58 20.38
C THR A 42 -4.09 13.46 21.03
N ARG A 43 -3.42 12.60 20.24
CA ARG A 43 -2.66 11.44 20.73
C ARG A 43 -1.32 11.85 21.36
N VAL A 44 -0.57 12.71 20.68
CA VAL A 44 0.79 13.07 21.11
C VAL A 44 0.85 14.33 21.96
N ARG A 45 -0.19 15.16 21.93
CA ARG A 45 -0.21 16.47 22.63
C ARG A 45 0.20 16.38 24.10
N THR A 46 -0.33 15.40 24.83
CA THR A 46 -0.03 15.25 26.26
C THR A 46 1.39 14.74 26.47
N ALA A 47 1.84 13.77 25.68
CA ALA A 47 3.19 13.23 25.73
C ALA A 47 4.25 14.26 25.30
N ALA A 48 3.92 15.13 24.35
CA ALA A 48 4.78 16.17 23.80
C ALA A 48 4.79 17.47 24.61
N ALA A 49 3.87 17.65 25.55
CA ALA A 49 3.72 18.89 26.32
C ALA A 49 5.04 19.30 26.95
N ASN A 50 5.55 20.51 26.60
CA ASN A 50 6.82 21.09 27.07
C ASN A 50 8.07 20.22 26.78
N LYS A 51 8.02 19.27 25.86
CA LYS A 51 9.19 18.47 25.47
C LYS A 51 9.92 19.12 24.29
N PRO A 52 11.25 19.16 24.30
CA PRO A 52 12.02 19.67 23.17
C PRO A 52 11.96 18.70 21.99
N LEU A 53 11.87 19.26 20.79
CA LEU A 53 12.11 18.52 19.57
C LEU A 53 13.59 18.50 19.24
N LYS A 54 14.13 17.30 18.99
CA LYS A 54 15.51 17.09 18.57
C LYS A 54 15.52 16.42 17.20
N LEU A 55 16.22 17.00 16.22
CA LEU A 55 16.44 16.36 14.93
C LEU A 55 17.13 15.00 15.14
N ALA A 56 16.50 13.96 14.65
CA ALA A 56 16.97 12.57 14.72
C ALA A 56 17.54 12.08 13.40
N ALA A 57 16.93 12.48 12.28
CA ALA A 57 17.38 12.16 10.96
C ALA A 57 16.89 13.20 9.94
N GLN A 58 17.61 13.26 8.82
CA GLN A 58 17.27 14.04 7.65
C GLN A 58 17.58 13.21 6.40
N SER A 59 16.71 13.26 5.41
CA SER A 59 16.89 12.71 4.07
C SER A 59 16.58 13.75 3.00
N THR A 60 16.49 13.34 1.75
CA THR A 60 16.05 14.20 0.64
C THR A 60 14.57 14.54 0.73
N GLY A 61 13.74 13.66 1.29
CA GLY A 61 12.29 13.81 1.35
C GLY A 61 11.72 14.13 2.75
N TYR A 62 12.49 13.98 3.83
CA TYR A 62 11.95 14.22 5.16
C TYR A 62 12.95 14.69 6.20
N TYR A 63 12.40 15.31 7.26
CA TYR A 63 13.03 15.53 8.57
C TYR A 63 12.30 14.69 9.61
N ALA A 64 13.03 13.99 10.47
CA ALA A 64 12.48 13.26 11.61
C ALA A 64 12.95 13.88 12.93
N TYR A 65 12.01 14.19 13.81
CA TYR A 65 12.28 14.79 15.11
C TYR A 65 11.83 13.87 16.24
N ASN A 66 12.69 13.62 17.20
CA ASN A 66 12.33 12.96 18.44
C ASN A 66 11.70 13.95 19.43
N ILE A 67 10.68 13.49 20.16
CA ILE A 67 9.96 14.23 21.19
C ILE A 67 10.53 13.85 22.55
N GLY A 68 11.33 14.71 23.14
CA GLY A 68 11.97 14.41 24.42
C GLY A 68 12.72 13.08 24.39
N GLN A 69 12.67 12.33 25.49
CA GLN A 69 13.29 11.01 25.58
C GLN A 69 12.18 9.94 25.60
N GLY A 70 12.09 9.12 24.55
CA GLY A 70 11.14 8.01 24.46
C GLY A 70 9.66 8.39 24.37
N CYS A 71 9.35 9.67 24.04
CA CYS A 71 7.98 10.17 23.98
C CYS A 71 7.42 10.20 22.55
N GLY A 72 8.07 9.49 21.64
CA GLY A 72 7.68 9.42 20.24
C GLY A 72 8.52 10.29 19.32
N TYR A 73 8.03 10.40 18.09
CA TYR A 73 8.69 11.16 17.02
C TYR A 73 7.66 11.73 16.05
N VAL A 74 8.08 12.67 15.23
CA VAL A 74 7.29 13.21 14.11
C VAL A 74 8.17 13.33 12.86
N ILE A 75 7.60 13.01 11.70
CA ILE A 75 8.26 13.05 10.40
C ILE A 75 7.58 14.11 9.53
N VAL A 76 8.36 15.02 8.98
CA VAL A 76 7.90 16.18 8.19
C VAL A 76 8.56 16.14 6.82
N ALA A 77 7.80 16.37 5.77
CA ALA A 77 8.31 16.44 4.39
C ALA A 77 9.27 17.62 4.19
N THR A 78 10.19 17.48 3.25
CA THR A 78 11.12 18.56 2.82
C THR A 78 10.52 19.48 1.76
N ASP A 79 9.33 19.18 1.24
CA ASP A 79 8.67 19.93 0.18
C ASP A 79 7.17 20.06 0.44
N ASP A 80 6.56 21.19 0.13
CA ASP A 80 5.13 21.44 0.36
C ASP A 80 4.24 21.09 -0.85
N ASN A 81 4.81 20.51 -1.88
CA ASN A 81 4.06 19.96 -3.02
C ASN A 81 3.34 18.66 -2.66
N VAL A 82 3.72 17.98 -1.59
CA VAL A 82 2.96 16.85 -1.06
C VAL A 82 1.63 17.33 -0.46
N GLU A 83 0.62 16.46 -0.49
CA GLU A 83 -0.72 16.81 0.00
C GLU A 83 -0.72 17.14 1.51
N ASN A 84 0.05 16.41 2.26
CA ASN A 84 0.23 16.58 3.71
C ASN A 84 1.70 16.59 4.05
N THR A 85 2.15 17.62 4.73
CA THR A 85 3.55 17.77 5.09
C THR A 85 3.96 16.96 6.32
N ILE A 86 3.02 16.54 7.17
CA ILE A 86 3.30 15.56 8.21
C ILE A 86 3.12 14.16 7.60
N LEU A 87 4.21 13.40 7.55
CA LEU A 87 4.27 12.09 6.89
C LEU A 87 3.98 10.94 7.84
N GLY A 88 4.32 11.11 9.12
CA GLY A 88 4.07 10.12 10.14
C GLY A 88 4.48 10.58 11.52
N TYR A 89 4.04 9.85 12.54
CA TYR A 89 4.40 10.10 13.93
C TYR A 89 4.25 8.84 14.79
N SER A 90 4.85 8.87 15.96
CA SER A 90 4.57 7.91 17.03
C SER A 90 4.38 8.65 18.34
N ASP A 91 3.51 8.13 19.21
CA ASP A 91 3.26 8.66 20.56
C ASP A 91 4.17 8.02 21.62
N LYS A 92 5.08 7.14 21.20
CA LYS A 92 6.02 6.40 22.06
C LYS A 92 7.30 6.04 21.34
N GLY A 93 8.31 5.66 22.09
CA GLY A 93 9.59 5.22 21.53
C GLY A 93 10.44 6.37 21.02
N THR A 94 11.36 6.05 20.14
CA THR A 94 12.38 6.99 19.61
C THR A 94 12.66 6.62 18.15
N PHE A 95 12.76 7.63 17.30
CA PHE A 95 13.26 7.44 15.95
C PHE A 95 14.77 7.26 16.01
N ASP A 96 15.24 6.06 15.71
CA ASP A 96 16.66 5.68 15.77
C ASP A 96 17.05 4.94 14.50
N THR A 97 17.82 5.59 13.64
CA THR A 97 18.25 5.05 12.35
C THR A 97 19.12 3.80 12.47
N THR A 98 19.77 3.60 13.63
CA THR A 98 20.66 2.43 13.87
C THR A 98 19.87 1.18 14.26
N ARG A 99 18.65 1.36 14.77
CA ARG A 99 17.75 0.29 15.24
C ARG A 99 16.43 0.25 14.47
N MET A 100 16.38 0.95 13.36
CA MET A 100 15.18 1.05 12.55
C MET A 100 14.85 -0.29 11.89
N PRO A 101 13.59 -0.75 11.99
CA PRO A 101 13.10 -1.89 11.21
C PRO A 101 13.34 -1.73 9.70
N ASP A 102 13.72 -2.79 9.00
CA ASP A 102 14.01 -2.71 7.57
C ASP A 102 12.77 -2.35 6.74
N ASN A 103 11.59 -2.82 7.15
CA ASN A 103 10.32 -2.45 6.53
C ASN A 103 9.99 -0.96 6.72
N MET A 104 10.26 -0.38 7.91
CA MET A 104 10.15 1.07 8.10
C MET A 104 11.18 1.84 7.28
N ARG A 105 12.40 1.34 7.17
CA ARG A 105 13.44 1.94 6.32
C ARG A 105 13.00 1.99 4.86
N TRP A 106 12.44 0.89 4.36
CA TRP A 106 11.85 0.84 3.03
C TRP A 106 10.72 1.86 2.88
N TRP A 107 9.80 1.95 3.85
CA TRP A 107 8.68 2.90 3.84
C TRP A 107 9.16 4.35 3.73
N LEU A 108 10.18 4.71 4.48
CA LEU A 108 10.76 6.05 4.45
C LEU A 108 11.50 6.34 3.13
N THR A 109 12.13 5.34 2.52
CA THR A 109 12.72 5.47 1.18
C THR A 109 11.63 5.75 0.12
N GLU A 110 10.45 5.14 0.26
CA GLU A 110 9.32 5.45 -0.60
C GLU A 110 8.80 6.89 -0.38
N TYR A 111 8.85 7.40 0.84
CA TYR A 111 8.58 8.81 1.09
C TYR A 111 9.59 9.73 0.41
N ASP A 112 10.88 9.43 0.51
CA ASP A 112 11.93 10.20 -0.19
C ASP A 112 11.62 10.30 -1.67
N ARG A 113 11.31 9.16 -2.30
CA ARG A 113 11.00 9.09 -3.73
C ARG A 113 9.74 9.89 -4.08
N GLN A 114 8.66 9.77 -3.30
CA GLN A 114 7.41 10.49 -3.55
C GLN A 114 7.57 12.00 -3.38
N VAL A 115 8.29 12.46 -2.36
CA VAL A 115 8.57 13.89 -2.13
C VAL A 115 9.44 14.45 -3.26
N GLU A 116 10.49 13.74 -3.66
CA GLU A 116 11.33 14.14 -4.79
C GLU A 116 10.54 14.29 -6.09
N GLU A 117 9.63 13.37 -6.37
CA GLU A 117 8.77 13.47 -7.55
C GLU A 117 7.77 14.62 -7.43
N ALA A 118 7.17 14.83 -6.25
CA ALA A 118 6.30 15.98 -6.00
C ALA A 118 6.99 17.30 -6.26
N SER A 119 8.25 17.43 -5.87
CA SER A 119 9.04 18.66 -6.06
C SER A 119 9.26 19.03 -7.53
N LYS A 120 9.17 18.07 -8.44
CA LYS A 120 9.30 18.28 -9.90
C LYS A 120 8.01 18.79 -10.56
N LEU A 121 6.87 18.71 -9.86
CA LEU A 121 5.56 19.05 -10.40
C LEU A 121 5.24 20.54 -10.22
N SER A 122 4.65 21.16 -11.25
CA SER A 122 4.10 22.49 -11.13
C SER A 122 2.83 22.51 -10.26
N LYS A 123 2.51 23.65 -9.67
CA LYS A 123 1.27 23.81 -8.88
C LYS A 123 0.00 23.53 -9.70
N GLU A 124 0.04 23.75 -11.00
CA GLU A 124 -1.06 23.43 -11.91
C GLU A 124 -1.22 21.92 -12.10
N GLN A 125 -0.13 21.20 -12.32
CA GLN A 125 -0.11 19.72 -12.37
C GLN A 125 -0.61 19.10 -11.05
N LEU A 126 -0.16 19.63 -9.91
CA LEU A 126 -0.62 19.19 -8.59
C LEU A 126 -2.12 19.43 -8.38
N ARG A 127 -2.63 20.60 -8.78
CA ARG A 127 -4.08 20.87 -8.74
C ARG A 127 -4.84 19.88 -9.62
N SER A 128 -4.38 19.65 -10.83
CA SER A 128 -4.97 18.68 -11.75
C SER A 128 -4.99 17.26 -11.15
N ILE A 129 -3.94 16.85 -10.47
CA ILE A 129 -3.87 15.54 -9.79
C ILE A 129 -4.89 15.49 -8.64
N ARG A 130 -4.94 16.52 -7.79
CA ARG A 130 -5.81 16.57 -6.59
C ARG A 130 -7.31 16.68 -6.91
N THR A 131 -7.68 17.28 -8.04
CA THR A 131 -9.09 17.52 -8.41
C THR A 131 -9.71 16.40 -9.23
N ARG A 132 -8.93 15.48 -9.78
CA ARG A 132 -9.41 14.45 -10.70
C ARG A 132 -10.28 13.36 -10.06
N HIS A 133 -10.10 13.08 -8.78
CA HIS A 133 -10.82 12.02 -8.08
C HIS A 133 -11.19 12.46 -6.66
N VAL A 134 -12.21 13.29 -6.57
CA VAL A 134 -12.88 13.52 -5.30
C VAL A 134 -13.99 12.49 -5.20
N ALA A 135 -13.69 11.32 -4.65
CA ALA A 135 -14.74 10.44 -4.15
C ALA A 135 -15.54 11.21 -3.08
N PRO A 136 -16.85 10.92 -2.89
CA PRO A 136 -17.58 11.47 -1.76
C PRO A 136 -16.78 11.19 -0.49
N ALA A 137 -16.53 12.22 0.31
CA ALA A 137 -15.73 12.09 1.52
C ALA A 137 -16.40 11.05 2.43
N THR A 138 -15.78 9.90 2.60
CA THR A 138 -16.14 8.96 3.64
C THR A 138 -15.75 9.62 4.96
N GLU A 139 -16.69 9.80 5.88
CA GLU A 139 -16.36 10.25 7.22
C GLU A 139 -15.63 9.13 7.95
N TYR A 140 -14.30 9.24 8.02
CA TYR A 140 -13.49 8.31 8.78
C TYR A 140 -13.48 8.68 10.26
N THR A 141 -13.75 7.70 11.10
CA THR A 141 -13.59 7.82 12.54
C THR A 141 -12.30 7.15 12.99
N GLU A 142 -11.81 7.57 14.14
CA GLU A 142 -10.62 6.98 14.73
C GLU A 142 -10.84 5.50 15.06
N ILE A 143 -9.85 4.66 14.69
CA ILE A 143 -9.79 3.25 15.03
C ILE A 143 -8.49 3.02 15.79
N SER A 144 -8.60 2.68 17.07
CA SER A 144 -7.43 2.33 17.88
C SER A 144 -6.74 1.11 17.31
N PRO A 145 -5.40 0.98 17.47
CA PRO A 145 -4.69 -0.21 17.04
C PRO A 145 -5.36 -1.49 17.52
N LEU A 146 -5.68 -2.38 16.59
CA LEU A 146 -6.38 -3.62 16.85
C LEU A 146 -5.46 -4.66 17.50
N LEU A 147 -4.19 -4.68 17.10
CA LEU A 147 -3.21 -5.62 17.63
C LEU A 147 -2.68 -5.15 18.99
N THR A 148 -2.60 -6.10 19.93
CA THR A 148 -1.87 -5.94 21.19
C THR A 148 -0.48 -6.56 21.12
N THR A 149 -0.27 -7.46 20.15
CA THR A 149 0.98 -8.17 19.95
C THR A 149 2.11 -7.24 19.54
N ARG A 150 3.31 -7.50 20.10
CA ARG A 150 4.57 -6.86 19.72
C ARG A 150 5.59 -7.95 19.40
N TRP A 151 5.26 -8.72 18.36
CA TRP A 151 6.06 -9.85 18.01
C TRP A 151 7.29 -9.47 17.20
N ASN A 152 8.29 -10.34 17.21
CA ASN A 152 9.57 -10.17 16.58
C ASN A 152 9.90 -11.40 15.71
N GLN A 153 11.11 -11.46 15.15
CA GLN A 153 11.53 -12.50 14.21
C GLN A 153 12.61 -13.42 14.79
N ASP A 154 13.19 -13.09 15.95
CA ASP A 154 14.19 -13.87 16.69
C ASP A 154 13.55 -14.74 17.80
N ALA A 155 14.35 -15.26 18.71
CA ALA A 155 13.84 -16.09 19.81
C ALA A 155 12.84 -15.31 20.70
N PRO A 156 11.75 -15.97 21.16
CA PRO A 156 11.39 -17.38 20.97
C PRO A 156 10.59 -17.67 19.69
N TYR A 157 10.28 -16.68 18.89
CA TYR A 157 9.42 -16.81 17.71
C TYR A 157 10.00 -17.79 16.68
N ASN A 158 11.32 -17.80 16.54
CA ASN A 158 12.03 -18.65 15.57
C ASN A 158 12.53 -19.99 16.14
N ASP A 159 12.13 -20.38 17.34
CA ASP A 159 12.70 -21.57 18.01
C ASP A 159 12.53 -22.86 17.19
N LEU A 160 11.52 -22.95 16.32
CA LEU A 160 11.28 -24.08 15.42
C LEU A 160 11.79 -23.85 13.99
N CYS A 161 12.28 -22.67 13.65
CA CYS A 161 12.81 -22.40 12.32
C CYS A 161 14.08 -23.25 12.05
N PRO A 162 14.38 -23.61 10.81
CA PRO A 162 15.55 -24.41 10.48
C PRO A 162 16.85 -23.70 10.83
N VAL A 163 17.88 -24.47 11.04
CA VAL A 163 19.26 -23.99 11.23
C VAL A 163 19.93 -23.97 9.87
N ASP A 164 20.56 -22.86 9.53
CA ASP A 164 21.28 -22.69 8.26
C ASP A 164 22.67 -23.36 8.29
N ASP A 165 23.37 -23.34 7.14
CA ASP A 165 24.69 -23.95 7.00
C ASP A 165 25.75 -23.38 7.94
N SER A 166 25.55 -22.17 8.43
CA SER A 166 26.45 -21.55 9.42
C SER A 166 26.21 -22.07 10.84
N GLY A 167 25.25 -22.97 11.03
CA GLY A 167 24.83 -23.48 12.34
C GLY A 167 23.98 -22.51 13.14
N LYS A 168 23.47 -21.43 12.50
CA LYS A 168 22.61 -20.43 13.13
C LYS A 168 21.15 -20.69 12.82
N ARG A 169 20.30 -20.43 13.80
CA ARG A 169 18.86 -20.50 13.61
C ARG A 169 18.37 -19.36 12.69
N SER A 170 17.56 -19.73 11.72
CA SER A 170 16.96 -18.76 10.79
C SER A 170 15.94 -17.88 11.49
N MET A 171 15.77 -16.65 11.00
CA MET A 171 14.69 -15.75 11.42
C MET A 171 13.33 -16.28 10.95
N THR A 172 12.23 -15.90 11.60
CA THR A 172 10.87 -16.25 11.11
C THR A 172 10.56 -15.66 9.75
N GLY A 173 11.11 -14.48 9.45
CA GLY A 173 10.77 -13.66 8.30
C GLY A 173 9.56 -12.76 8.54
N CYS A 174 9.61 -11.55 7.98
CA CYS A 174 8.57 -10.53 8.18
C CYS A 174 7.19 -10.98 7.67
N VAL A 175 7.14 -11.76 6.58
CA VAL A 175 5.90 -12.31 6.00
C VAL A 175 5.20 -13.22 7.00
N ALA A 176 5.93 -14.16 7.60
CA ALA A 176 5.37 -15.07 8.61
C ALA A 176 4.95 -14.30 9.87
N THR A 177 5.77 -13.34 10.33
CA THR A 177 5.47 -12.55 11.52
C THR A 177 4.21 -11.71 11.35
N ALA A 178 4.06 -11.03 10.20
CA ALA A 178 2.89 -10.21 9.92
C ALA A 178 1.61 -11.05 9.81
N MET A 179 1.64 -12.16 9.05
CA MET A 179 0.51 -13.06 8.90
C MET A 179 0.13 -13.70 10.25
N ALA A 180 1.10 -14.16 11.02
CA ALA A 180 0.86 -14.77 12.32
C ALA A 180 0.22 -13.81 13.33
N GLN A 181 0.58 -12.51 13.32
CA GLN A 181 -0.07 -11.51 14.17
C GLN A 181 -1.54 -11.30 13.80
N VAL A 182 -1.88 -11.24 12.49
CA VAL A 182 -3.27 -11.18 12.03
C VAL A 182 -4.04 -12.43 12.46
N MET A 183 -3.45 -13.61 12.29
CA MET A 183 -4.07 -14.88 12.73
C MET A 183 -4.29 -14.92 14.24
N ASN A 184 -3.33 -14.44 15.02
CA ASN A 184 -3.47 -14.40 16.49
C ASN A 184 -4.57 -13.41 16.94
N TYR A 185 -4.74 -12.30 16.25
CA TYR A 185 -5.84 -11.38 16.52
C TYR A 185 -7.20 -12.07 16.40
N HIS A 186 -7.40 -12.86 15.33
CA HIS A 186 -8.64 -13.61 15.11
C HIS A 186 -8.70 -14.91 15.91
N LYS A 187 -7.59 -15.36 16.53
CA LYS A 187 -7.43 -16.66 17.17
C LYS A 187 -7.93 -17.80 16.27
N TRP A 188 -7.52 -17.77 15.02
CA TRP A 188 -8.01 -18.66 13.95
C TRP A 188 -6.88 -19.17 13.03
N PRO A 189 -6.99 -20.42 12.54
CA PRO A 189 -7.93 -21.49 12.93
C PRO A 189 -7.47 -22.20 14.19
N LYS A 190 -8.33 -23.01 14.81
CA LYS A 190 -7.87 -23.91 15.89
C LYS A 190 -6.97 -25.03 15.36
N THR A 191 -7.31 -25.57 14.19
CA THR A 191 -6.55 -26.60 13.49
C THR A 191 -6.51 -26.25 12.00
N GLY A 192 -5.34 -26.35 11.38
CA GLY A 192 -5.17 -26.14 9.96
C GLY A 192 -5.82 -27.20 9.07
N THR A 193 -5.50 -27.20 7.81
CA THR A 193 -5.97 -28.18 6.82
C THR A 193 -4.92 -28.37 5.73
N GLY A 194 -4.92 -29.54 5.08
CA GLY A 194 -3.97 -29.83 4.00
C GLY A 194 -2.53 -29.95 4.47
N SER A 195 -1.63 -29.98 3.52
CA SER A 195 -0.19 -30.06 3.74
C SER A 195 0.57 -29.30 2.69
N ASN A 196 1.77 -28.83 3.03
CA ASN A 196 2.72 -28.22 2.09
C ASN A 196 4.11 -28.81 2.25
N SER A 197 4.84 -28.89 1.14
CA SER A 197 6.23 -29.35 1.10
C SER A 197 6.97 -28.65 -0.03
N TYR A 198 8.16 -28.16 0.23
CA TYR A 198 8.99 -27.49 -0.78
C TYR A 198 10.48 -27.69 -0.53
N ASP A 199 11.27 -27.62 -1.59
CA ASP A 199 12.72 -27.58 -1.49
C ASP A 199 13.16 -26.21 -0.97
N TRP A 200 13.73 -26.18 0.24
CA TRP A 200 14.24 -24.95 0.82
C TRP A 200 15.55 -24.54 0.15
N TYR A 201 16.54 -25.43 0.20
CA TYR A 201 17.78 -25.31 -0.57
C TYR A 201 18.55 -26.65 -0.56
N ASP A 202 19.33 -26.90 -1.62
CA ASP A 202 20.22 -28.03 -1.79
C ASP A 202 19.62 -29.41 -1.41
N GLY A 203 18.36 -29.62 -1.79
CA GLY A 203 17.62 -30.86 -1.51
C GLY A 203 17.09 -30.99 -0.09
N ASN A 204 17.22 -29.97 0.75
CA ASN A 204 16.61 -29.93 2.07
C ASN A 204 15.13 -29.59 1.94
N VAL A 205 14.26 -30.58 2.11
CA VAL A 205 12.82 -30.42 2.03
C VAL A 205 12.25 -29.98 3.37
N LEU A 206 11.50 -28.88 3.37
CA LEU A 206 10.68 -28.47 4.50
C LEU A 206 9.22 -28.84 4.23
N SER A 207 8.51 -29.32 5.25
CA SER A 207 7.13 -29.75 5.10
C SER A 207 6.32 -29.58 6.40
N CYS A 208 5.01 -29.42 6.26
CA CYS A 208 4.06 -29.42 7.35
C CYS A 208 2.74 -30.05 6.91
N ASP A 209 2.18 -30.93 7.73
CA ASP A 209 0.79 -31.36 7.64
C ASP A 209 -0.04 -30.49 8.60
N PHE A 210 -0.66 -29.45 8.05
CA PHE A 210 -1.44 -28.48 8.83
C PHE A 210 -2.68 -29.11 9.45
N SER A 211 -3.18 -30.23 8.94
CA SER A 211 -4.31 -30.95 9.51
C SER A 211 -3.99 -31.55 10.88
N GLN A 212 -2.71 -31.75 11.17
CA GLN A 212 -2.20 -32.19 12.48
C GLN A 212 -1.75 -31.04 13.37
N SER A 213 -1.74 -29.80 12.85
CA SER A 213 -1.33 -28.63 13.61
C SER A 213 -2.52 -28.04 14.37
N THR A 214 -2.40 -27.99 15.70
CA THR A 214 -3.35 -27.29 16.56
C THR A 214 -2.66 -26.08 17.16
N TYR A 215 -3.33 -24.92 17.10
CA TYR A 215 -2.79 -23.66 17.60
C TYR A 215 -3.36 -23.33 18.97
N ASP A 216 -2.46 -23.12 19.91
CA ASP A 216 -2.79 -22.83 21.31
C ASP A 216 -2.85 -21.31 21.54
N TRP A 217 -3.91 -20.71 21.02
CA TRP A 217 -4.10 -19.26 21.02
C TRP A 217 -4.12 -18.64 22.42
N ASP A 218 -4.61 -19.39 23.41
CA ASP A 218 -4.77 -18.87 24.78
C ASP A 218 -3.43 -18.79 25.53
N ASN A 219 -2.43 -19.57 25.12
CA ASN A 219 -1.08 -19.50 25.66
C ASN A 219 -0.17 -18.51 24.89
N MET A 220 -0.61 -17.97 23.75
CA MET A 220 0.19 -16.95 23.04
C MET A 220 0.13 -15.61 23.76
N LEU A 221 1.30 -15.03 24.04
CA LEU A 221 1.44 -13.75 24.73
C LEU A 221 1.62 -12.59 23.76
N ASP A 222 1.25 -11.39 24.17
CA ASP A 222 1.47 -10.17 23.40
C ASP A 222 2.96 -9.82 23.24
N THR A 223 3.77 -10.17 24.23
CA THR A 223 5.22 -9.95 24.26
C THR A 223 5.92 -11.11 24.95
N TYR A 224 7.17 -11.36 24.60
CA TYR A 224 7.99 -12.43 25.15
C TYR A 224 9.30 -11.89 25.73
N ASN A 225 9.78 -12.58 26.76
CA ASN A 225 11.09 -12.38 27.37
C ASN A 225 11.65 -13.71 27.87
N GLU A 226 12.81 -13.68 28.50
CA GLU A 226 13.46 -14.90 28.99
C GLU A 226 12.61 -15.66 30.00
N SER A 227 11.83 -14.95 30.84
CA SER A 227 10.96 -15.55 31.88
C SER A 227 9.59 -16.00 31.38
N SER A 228 9.25 -15.80 30.11
CA SER A 228 7.98 -16.26 29.55
C SER A 228 7.86 -17.78 29.63
N PRO A 229 6.64 -18.32 29.93
CA PRO A 229 6.41 -19.77 30.06
C PRO A 229 6.85 -20.54 28.79
N ALA A 230 7.37 -21.75 29.00
CA ALA A 230 7.84 -22.59 27.89
C ALA A 230 6.70 -22.95 26.91
N GLU A 231 5.51 -23.21 27.46
CA GLU A 231 4.30 -23.49 26.66
C GLU A 231 3.95 -22.32 25.75
N ALA A 232 4.04 -21.08 26.25
CA ALA A 232 3.78 -19.87 25.48
C ALA A 232 4.81 -19.69 24.36
N LYS A 233 6.10 -19.92 24.65
CA LYS A 233 7.18 -19.89 23.66
C LYS A 233 6.98 -20.93 22.57
N THR A 234 6.61 -22.15 22.96
CA THR A 234 6.33 -23.24 22.02
C THR A 234 5.11 -22.92 21.13
N ALA A 235 4.05 -22.34 21.72
CA ALA A 235 2.83 -22.01 20.99
C ALA A 235 3.10 -20.97 19.86
N VAL A 236 3.82 -19.89 20.18
CA VAL A 236 4.13 -18.88 19.17
C VAL A 236 5.13 -19.36 18.12
N ALA A 237 6.16 -20.13 18.53
CA ALA A 237 7.14 -20.69 17.61
C ALA A 237 6.49 -21.66 16.62
N LYS A 238 5.52 -22.48 17.09
CA LYS A 238 4.75 -23.39 16.25
C LYS A 238 3.97 -22.63 15.17
N LEU A 239 3.24 -21.60 15.57
CA LEU A 239 2.49 -20.78 14.62
C LEU A 239 3.42 -20.14 13.57
N MET A 240 4.52 -19.51 14.01
CA MET A 240 5.49 -18.87 13.15
C MET A 240 6.11 -19.83 12.13
N TYR A 241 6.49 -21.02 12.57
CA TYR A 241 7.06 -22.04 11.71
C TYR A 241 6.03 -22.55 10.69
N ASP A 242 4.83 -22.88 11.12
CA ASP A 242 3.78 -23.37 10.22
C ASP A 242 3.41 -22.33 9.17
N VAL A 243 3.27 -21.05 9.56
CA VAL A 243 3.03 -19.96 8.61
C VAL A 243 4.19 -19.82 7.62
N GLY A 244 5.44 -19.94 8.11
CA GLY A 244 6.61 -19.91 7.24
C GLY A 244 6.61 -21.04 6.20
N ILE A 245 6.25 -22.28 6.61
CA ILE A 245 6.10 -23.41 5.66
C ILE A 245 4.96 -23.14 4.68
N ALA A 246 3.85 -22.59 5.14
CA ALA A 246 2.68 -22.30 4.29
C ALA A 246 2.96 -21.31 3.17
N VAL A 247 3.89 -20.39 3.39
CA VAL A 247 4.26 -19.36 2.39
C VAL A 247 5.57 -19.67 1.63
N ASN A 248 6.09 -20.91 1.75
CA ASN A 248 7.37 -21.33 1.16
C ASN A 248 8.54 -20.41 1.55
N MET A 249 8.72 -20.19 2.86
CA MET A 249 9.74 -19.28 3.39
C MET A 249 11.14 -19.73 2.99
N ASN A 250 11.87 -18.83 2.32
CA ASN A 250 13.31 -18.99 2.12
C ASN A 250 14.01 -18.55 3.40
N TYR A 251 14.26 -19.52 4.27
CA TYR A 251 14.83 -19.28 5.60
C TYR A 251 16.31 -18.94 5.57
N SER A 252 16.72 -17.97 6.38
CA SER A 252 18.12 -17.58 6.58
C SER A 252 18.29 -16.96 7.97
N SER A 253 19.47 -17.11 8.56
CA SER A 253 19.81 -16.49 9.85
C SER A 253 20.00 -14.96 9.76
N SER A 254 20.17 -14.42 8.56
CA SER A 254 20.33 -12.99 8.34
C SER A 254 19.05 -12.30 7.87
N ALA A 255 18.27 -12.96 6.99
CA ALA A 255 17.02 -12.42 6.47
C ALA A 255 16.21 -13.53 5.80
N SER A 256 15.14 -13.99 6.44
CA SER A 256 14.17 -14.93 5.85
C SER A 256 13.11 -14.15 5.05
N GLY A 257 12.75 -14.65 3.87
CA GLY A 257 11.81 -13.99 2.99
C GLY A 257 10.86 -14.95 2.26
N ALA A 258 9.66 -14.47 1.95
CA ALA A 258 8.68 -15.16 1.12
C ALA A 258 7.93 -14.16 0.24
N PHE A 259 7.30 -14.63 -0.81
CA PHE A 259 6.44 -13.77 -1.65
C PHE A 259 5.12 -13.47 -0.95
N SER A 260 4.76 -12.20 -0.82
CA SER A 260 3.49 -11.78 -0.22
C SER A 260 2.26 -12.28 -0.97
N THR A 261 2.40 -12.60 -2.26
CA THR A 261 1.34 -13.25 -3.06
C THR A 261 0.92 -14.60 -2.50
N SER A 262 1.84 -15.32 -1.84
CA SER A 262 1.54 -16.63 -1.22
C SER A 262 0.65 -16.52 0.02
N VAL A 263 0.56 -15.36 0.66
CA VAL A 263 -0.14 -15.19 1.95
C VAL A 263 -1.64 -15.45 1.84
N ALA A 264 -2.30 -14.87 0.82
CA ALA A 264 -3.73 -15.07 0.62
C ALA A 264 -4.05 -16.53 0.30
N THR A 265 -3.23 -17.18 -0.54
CA THR A 265 -3.36 -18.60 -0.87
C THR A 265 -3.14 -19.47 0.38
N ALA A 266 -2.06 -19.22 1.13
CA ALA A 266 -1.78 -19.95 2.37
C ALA A 266 -2.90 -19.82 3.40
N ALA A 267 -3.46 -18.62 3.56
CA ALA A 267 -4.58 -18.38 4.46
C ALA A 267 -5.80 -19.25 4.11
N ARG A 268 -6.15 -19.34 2.82
CA ARG A 268 -7.28 -20.14 2.35
C ARG A 268 -7.02 -21.63 2.40
N ASP A 269 -5.89 -22.06 1.86
CA ASP A 269 -5.60 -23.47 1.61
C ASP A 269 -5.23 -24.22 2.91
N PHE A 270 -4.54 -23.53 3.82
CA PHE A 270 -4.00 -24.19 5.03
C PHE A 270 -4.62 -23.70 6.34
N PHE A 271 -5.15 -22.46 6.37
CA PHE A 271 -5.64 -21.86 7.62
C PHE A 271 -7.13 -21.54 7.62
N ARG A 272 -7.90 -22.18 6.70
CA ARG A 272 -9.37 -22.11 6.67
C ARG A 272 -9.98 -20.71 6.60
N TYR A 273 -9.24 -19.75 6.07
CA TYR A 273 -9.82 -18.46 5.74
C TYR A 273 -10.71 -18.58 4.50
N PRO A 274 -11.75 -17.74 4.38
CA PRO A 274 -12.69 -17.82 3.26
C PRO A 274 -12.05 -17.39 1.94
N LYS A 275 -12.71 -17.73 0.83
CA LYS A 275 -12.28 -17.35 -0.53
C LYS A 275 -12.17 -15.84 -0.72
N GLY A 276 -12.90 -15.04 0.07
CA GLY A 276 -12.82 -13.58 0.07
C GLY A 276 -11.49 -13.01 0.59
N THR A 277 -10.63 -13.86 1.17
CA THR A 277 -9.25 -13.45 1.53
C THR A 277 -8.42 -13.31 0.28
N THR A 278 -8.12 -12.07 -0.11
CA THR A 278 -7.54 -11.75 -1.43
C THR A 278 -6.33 -10.85 -1.34
N PHE A 279 -5.38 -11.07 -2.25
CA PHE A 279 -4.20 -10.24 -2.43
C PHE A 279 -4.54 -9.04 -3.32
N LYS A 280 -4.16 -7.84 -2.91
CA LYS A 280 -4.43 -6.60 -3.63
C LYS A 280 -3.14 -5.85 -3.89
N ILE A 281 -3.05 -5.20 -5.04
CA ILE A 281 -1.87 -4.45 -5.48
C ILE A 281 -2.25 -2.98 -5.60
N ARG A 282 -1.52 -2.10 -4.90
CA ARG A 282 -1.79 -0.66 -4.83
C ARG A 282 -1.92 0.01 -6.20
N THR A 283 -1.13 -0.40 -7.17
CA THR A 283 -1.08 0.18 -8.52
C THR A 283 -2.43 0.13 -9.25
N TYR A 284 -3.35 -0.72 -8.83
CA TYR A 284 -4.67 -0.89 -9.47
C TYR A 284 -5.79 -0.07 -8.84
N TYR A 285 -5.48 0.72 -7.81
CA TYR A 285 -6.45 1.51 -7.08
C TYR A 285 -6.08 2.99 -7.12
N TYR A 286 -7.07 3.86 -7.18
CA TYR A 286 -6.85 5.26 -6.84
C TYR A 286 -6.47 5.40 -5.38
N LYS A 287 -5.82 6.52 -5.02
CA LYS A 287 -5.41 6.77 -3.64
C LYS A 287 -6.59 6.60 -2.68
N GLN A 288 -7.71 7.25 -2.97
CA GLN A 288 -8.89 7.21 -2.11
C GLN A 288 -9.46 5.81 -2.00
N GLU A 289 -9.59 5.08 -3.11
CA GLU A 289 -10.10 3.69 -3.12
C GLU A 289 -9.21 2.76 -2.28
N TRP A 290 -7.90 2.94 -2.36
CA TRP A 290 -6.95 2.16 -1.57
C TRP A 290 -7.07 2.45 -0.08
N GLU A 291 -7.12 3.74 0.30
CA GLU A 291 -7.28 4.18 1.68
C GLU A 291 -8.66 3.76 2.23
N ASP A 292 -9.73 3.92 1.44
CA ASP A 292 -11.09 3.48 1.79
C ASP A 292 -11.14 1.98 2.04
N MET A 293 -10.57 1.17 1.15
CA MET A 293 -10.54 -0.29 1.29
C MET A 293 -9.83 -0.70 2.59
N ILE A 294 -8.66 -0.13 2.88
CA ILE A 294 -7.91 -0.46 4.10
C ILE A 294 -8.68 0.03 5.34
N TYR A 295 -9.25 1.24 5.28
CA TYR A 295 -10.10 1.75 6.37
C TYR A 295 -11.30 0.83 6.65
N GLN A 296 -11.98 0.34 5.60
CA GLN A 296 -13.12 -0.57 5.76
C GLN A 296 -12.70 -1.91 6.39
N GLU A 297 -11.53 -2.44 6.05
CA GLU A 297 -11.00 -3.61 6.75
C GLU A 297 -10.86 -3.33 8.25
N LEU A 298 -10.21 -2.22 8.62
CA LEU A 298 -10.00 -1.84 10.01
C LEU A 298 -11.32 -1.56 10.75
N ALA A 299 -12.26 -0.87 10.12
CA ALA A 299 -13.60 -0.57 10.67
C ALA A 299 -14.43 -1.84 10.93
N ASN A 300 -14.15 -2.92 10.20
CA ASN A 300 -14.73 -4.23 10.41
C ASN A 300 -13.86 -5.13 11.32
N ASN A 301 -12.95 -4.56 12.10
CA ASN A 301 -12.05 -5.27 13.01
C ASN A 301 -11.18 -6.31 12.28
N ARG A 302 -10.70 -6.00 11.10
CA ARG A 302 -9.79 -6.83 10.32
C ARG A 302 -8.45 -6.11 10.17
N PRO A 303 -7.43 -6.45 10.98
CA PRO A 303 -6.08 -5.96 10.77
C PRO A 303 -5.56 -6.47 9.43
N VAL A 304 -4.88 -5.59 8.69
CA VAL A 304 -4.51 -5.83 7.29
C VAL A 304 -3.04 -6.24 7.21
N TYR A 305 -2.77 -7.43 6.67
CA TYR A 305 -1.43 -7.76 6.23
C TYR A 305 -1.04 -6.79 5.12
N TYR A 306 0.03 -6.05 5.34
CA TYR A 306 0.55 -5.06 4.41
C TYR A 306 1.97 -5.42 3.98
N SER A 307 2.30 -5.21 2.73
CA SER A 307 3.67 -5.40 2.26
C SER A 307 4.07 -4.41 1.18
N GLY A 308 5.37 -4.32 0.98
CA GLY A 308 5.96 -3.55 -0.10
C GLY A 308 7.09 -4.30 -0.77
N SER A 309 7.29 -4.04 -2.05
CA SER A 309 8.39 -4.59 -2.83
C SER A 309 9.41 -3.49 -3.20
N GLY A 310 10.68 -3.80 -3.07
CA GLY A 310 11.80 -2.92 -3.38
C GLY A 310 13.09 -3.74 -3.44
N THR A 311 14.20 -3.22 -2.97
CA THR A 311 15.48 -3.96 -2.84
C THR A 311 15.42 -5.15 -1.85
N GLY A 312 14.22 -5.48 -1.36
CA GLY A 312 13.84 -6.61 -0.51
C GLY A 312 12.37 -6.47 -0.21
N GLY A 313 11.60 -7.56 -0.24
CA GLY A 313 10.20 -7.54 0.15
C GLY A 313 10.07 -7.35 1.67
N HIS A 314 9.17 -6.47 2.09
CA HIS A 314 8.93 -6.18 3.51
C HIS A 314 7.45 -6.30 3.83
N ALA A 315 7.13 -7.02 4.92
CA ALA A 315 5.77 -7.21 5.39
C ALA A 315 5.60 -6.69 6.82
N PHE A 316 4.41 -6.20 7.13
CA PHE A 316 4.02 -5.65 8.43
C PHE A 316 2.49 -5.66 8.54
N VAL A 317 1.92 -5.15 9.63
CA VAL A 317 0.48 -5.09 9.79
C VAL A 317 0.01 -3.63 9.87
N CYS A 318 -1.02 -3.29 9.12
CA CYS A 318 -1.79 -2.07 9.29
C CYS A 318 -3.00 -2.41 10.17
N ASP A 319 -3.12 -1.78 11.34
CA ASP A 319 -4.08 -2.20 12.35
C ASP A 319 -4.82 -1.08 13.07
N GLY A 320 -4.72 0.16 12.60
CA GLY A 320 -5.43 1.28 13.19
C GLY A 320 -5.48 2.51 12.30
N TYR A 321 -6.30 3.48 12.69
CA TYR A 321 -6.47 4.73 11.95
C TYR A 321 -6.67 5.90 12.92
N SER A 322 -5.97 7.01 12.69
CA SER A 322 -6.14 8.22 13.49
C SER A 322 -7.11 9.21 12.82
N ALA A 323 -7.77 10.02 13.62
CA ALA A 323 -8.67 11.07 13.13
C ALA A 323 -8.01 12.07 12.16
N ASP A 324 -6.68 12.18 12.20
CA ASP A 324 -5.89 13.05 11.32
C ASP A 324 -5.49 12.37 9.99
N GLY A 325 -6.02 11.16 9.72
CA GLY A 325 -5.82 10.45 8.46
C GLY A 325 -4.51 9.68 8.35
N PHE A 326 -3.98 9.19 9.46
CA PHE A 326 -2.82 8.31 9.47
C PHE A 326 -3.22 6.89 9.84
N PHE A 327 -2.58 5.93 9.20
CA PHE A 327 -2.76 4.51 9.48
C PHE A 327 -1.70 4.03 10.45
N HIS A 328 -2.09 3.24 11.45
CA HIS A 328 -1.15 2.67 12.41
C HIS A 328 -0.49 1.42 11.84
N PHE A 329 0.83 1.32 11.99
CA PHE A 329 1.64 0.20 11.57
C PHE A 329 2.31 -0.48 12.76
N ASN A 330 2.16 -1.81 12.79
CA ASN A 330 2.95 -2.71 13.62
C ASN A 330 4.00 -3.35 12.71
N TRP A 331 5.25 -2.96 12.88
CA TRP A 331 6.34 -3.38 12.00
C TRP A 331 6.79 -4.82 12.18
N GLY A 332 6.35 -5.52 13.25
CA GLY A 332 6.78 -6.89 13.55
C GLY A 332 8.22 -6.97 14.09
N TRP A 333 8.67 -5.94 14.81
CA TRP A 333 10.01 -5.82 15.39
C TRP A 333 9.93 -5.51 16.89
N GLY A 334 9.15 -6.28 17.64
CA GLY A 334 9.02 -6.13 19.08
C GLY A 334 8.32 -4.83 19.52
N GLY A 335 7.57 -4.20 18.63
CA GLY A 335 6.95 -2.88 18.86
C GLY A 335 7.90 -1.71 18.65
N ASN A 336 9.11 -1.96 18.13
CA ASN A 336 10.07 -0.90 17.83
C ASN A 336 9.59 -0.07 16.65
N ALA A 337 9.53 1.24 16.84
CA ALA A 337 9.14 2.23 15.85
C ALA A 337 7.70 2.11 15.32
N ASP A 338 6.83 1.30 15.94
CA ASP A 338 5.41 1.30 15.62
C ASP A 338 4.84 2.71 15.73
N GLY A 339 3.95 3.07 14.82
CA GLY A 339 3.45 4.43 14.74
C GLY A 339 2.41 4.63 13.64
N TYR A 340 2.12 5.88 13.35
CA TYR A 340 1.10 6.32 12.43
C TYR A 340 1.73 6.95 11.19
N PHE A 341 1.34 6.48 10.01
CA PHE A 341 1.95 6.85 8.73
C PHE A 341 0.90 7.15 7.67
N ARG A 342 1.21 8.04 6.73
CA ARG A 342 0.42 8.22 5.51
C ARG A 342 0.68 7.04 4.57
N LEU A 343 -0.38 6.50 3.95
CA LEU A 343 -0.20 5.41 2.98
C LEU A 343 0.39 5.91 1.67
N THR A 344 0.03 7.12 1.26
CA THR A 344 0.46 7.75 0.02
C THR A 344 0.58 9.26 0.18
N LEU A 345 1.57 9.87 -0.45
CA LEU A 345 1.79 11.32 -0.43
C LEU A 345 1.29 12.01 -1.70
N LEU A 346 1.25 11.26 -2.81
CA LEU A 346 0.77 11.69 -4.11
C LEU A 346 -0.12 10.62 -4.70
N ASP A 347 -1.15 11.04 -5.44
CA ASP A 347 -1.88 10.11 -6.30
C ASP A 347 -1.07 9.84 -7.58
N PRO A 348 -0.54 8.62 -7.76
CA PRO A 348 0.43 8.35 -8.82
C PRO A 348 -0.20 8.09 -10.19
N ASP A 349 -1.52 7.97 -10.28
CA ASP A 349 -2.16 7.22 -11.36
C ASP A 349 -2.54 8.06 -12.56
N PHE A 350 -1.96 9.26 -12.72
CA PHE A 350 -2.19 10.01 -13.96
C PHE A 350 -0.90 10.33 -14.68
N ASN A 351 -0.75 9.67 -15.83
CA ASN A 351 0.21 9.88 -16.88
C ASN A 351 0.25 11.35 -17.33
N GLY A 352 0.88 12.20 -16.53
CA GLY A 352 1.43 13.45 -16.98
C GLY A 352 2.94 13.23 -16.99
N ILE A 353 3.53 13.27 -18.18
CA ILE A 353 4.96 13.52 -18.44
C ILE A 353 5.88 12.95 -17.34
N GLY A 354 6.45 11.77 -17.57
CA GLY A 354 7.46 11.15 -16.70
C GLY A 354 7.08 9.82 -16.08
N SER A 355 5.95 9.21 -16.43
CA SER A 355 5.63 7.86 -15.96
C SER A 355 6.54 6.83 -16.62
N SER A 356 7.67 6.55 -15.98
CA SER A 356 8.24 5.21 -16.07
C SER A 356 7.22 4.24 -15.47
N SER A 357 7.04 3.09 -16.06
CA SER A 357 6.12 2.02 -15.75
C SER A 357 6.11 1.64 -14.26
N GLY A 358 5.32 2.30 -13.43
CA GLY A 358 5.17 2.00 -12.02
C GLY A 358 5.06 3.26 -11.16
N GLY A 359 3.91 3.87 -11.06
CA GLY A 359 3.62 5.09 -10.31
C GLY A 359 4.33 5.29 -8.97
N TYR A 360 4.15 6.43 -8.34
CA TYR A 360 4.89 6.87 -7.14
C TYR A 360 4.69 6.01 -5.88
N SER A 361 3.74 5.10 -5.87
CA SER A 361 3.46 4.15 -4.79
C SER A 361 3.54 2.69 -5.27
N SER A 362 4.37 2.43 -6.29
CA SER A 362 4.58 1.08 -6.83
C SER A 362 5.15 0.16 -5.75
N GLY A 363 4.66 -1.08 -5.74
CA GLY A 363 5.17 -2.12 -4.86
C GLY A 363 4.41 -2.32 -3.55
N GLN A 364 3.46 -1.45 -3.20
CA GLN A 364 2.59 -1.68 -2.04
C GLN A 364 1.52 -2.72 -2.36
N THR A 365 1.32 -3.65 -1.44
CA THR A 365 0.31 -4.70 -1.56
C THR A 365 -0.30 -5.02 -0.20
N VAL A 366 -1.51 -5.57 -0.19
CA VAL A 366 -2.19 -6.04 1.03
C VAL A 366 -2.84 -7.38 0.82
N VAL A 367 -3.11 -8.08 1.92
CA VAL A 367 -4.09 -9.15 1.96
C VAL A 367 -5.29 -8.64 2.75
N ALA A 368 -6.41 -8.52 2.05
CA ALA A 368 -7.68 -8.07 2.60
C ALA A 368 -8.64 -9.24 2.80
N GLY A 369 -9.67 -9.06 3.63
CA GLY A 369 -10.69 -10.08 3.86
C GLY A 369 -10.23 -11.24 4.74
N MET A 370 -9.21 -11.08 5.56
CA MET A 370 -8.82 -12.07 6.55
C MET A 370 -9.80 -12.04 7.73
N ASP A 371 -10.97 -12.62 7.52
CA ASP A 371 -12.05 -12.71 8.49
C ASP A 371 -12.61 -14.14 8.51
N LYS A 372 -12.48 -14.81 9.65
CA LYS A 372 -12.93 -16.21 9.84
C LYS A 372 -14.45 -16.39 9.67
N ASP A 373 -15.20 -15.30 9.88
CA ASP A 373 -16.67 -15.31 9.85
C ASP A 373 -17.21 -14.72 8.53
N ALA A 374 -16.33 -14.32 7.58
CA ALA A 374 -16.76 -13.83 6.29
C ALA A 374 -17.54 -14.90 5.54
N THR A 375 -18.66 -14.50 4.95
CA THR A 375 -19.40 -15.34 4.03
C THR A 375 -18.55 -15.62 2.79
N GLU A 376 -18.72 -16.78 2.16
CA GLU A 376 -17.95 -17.20 0.97
C GLU A 376 -18.19 -16.33 -0.28
N GLU A 377 -18.97 -15.26 -0.17
CA GLU A 377 -19.16 -14.33 -1.27
C GLU A 377 -17.84 -13.63 -1.58
N VAL A 378 -17.33 -13.93 -2.74
CA VAL A 378 -16.17 -13.25 -3.29
C VAL A 378 -16.63 -11.86 -3.72
N PRO A 379 -16.18 -10.77 -3.10
CA PRO A 379 -16.57 -9.45 -3.55
C PRO A 379 -16.11 -9.23 -5.00
N GLU A 380 -16.96 -8.65 -5.83
CA GLU A 380 -16.51 -8.15 -7.13
C GLU A 380 -15.41 -7.12 -6.90
N VAL A 381 -14.21 -7.43 -7.35
CA VAL A 381 -13.10 -6.49 -7.28
C VAL A 381 -12.97 -5.76 -8.60
N TYR A 382 -13.25 -4.48 -8.53
CA TYR A 382 -12.94 -3.58 -9.62
C TYR A 382 -11.46 -3.23 -9.57
N MET A 383 -10.68 -3.73 -10.52
CA MET A 383 -9.34 -3.23 -10.72
C MET A 383 -9.36 -2.25 -11.86
N SER A 384 -9.25 -1.01 -11.54
CA SER A 384 -9.03 0.02 -12.53
C SER A 384 -7.57 0.46 -12.46
N LYS A 385 -6.72 -0.08 -13.32
CA LYS A 385 -5.59 0.73 -13.74
C LYS A 385 -6.15 1.69 -14.77
N PRO A 386 -6.31 2.98 -14.46
CA PRO A 386 -6.77 3.93 -15.44
C PRO A 386 -5.70 4.01 -16.53
N PHE A 387 -6.06 3.67 -17.73
CA PHE A 387 -5.25 3.93 -18.90
C PHE A 387 -5.90 5.04 -19.69
N SER A 388 -5.08 6.03 -20.07
CA SER A 388 -5.52 7.09 -20.97
C SER A 388 -5.52 6.55 -22.40
N LEU A 389 -6.67 6.60 -23.03
CA LEU A 389 -6.81 6.35 -24.44
C LEU A 389 -6.94 7.69 -25.14
N SER A 390 -6.05 7.96 -26.07
CA SER A 390 -6.21 9.12 -26.94
C SER A 390 -7.07 8.70 -28.14
N PRO A 391 -8.10 9.46 -28.49
CA PRO A 391 -8.78 9.27 -29.74
C PRO A 391 -7.78 9.46 -30.90
N THR A 392 -7.83 8.60 -31.89
CA THR A 392 -7.05 8.77 -33.11
C THR A 392 -7.76 9.80 -33.99
N GLY A 393 -7.36 11.08 -33.88
CA GLY A 393 -7.91 12.16 -34.72
C GLY A 393 -8.02 13.48 -33.98
N GLU A 394 -8.05 14.53 -34.76
CA GLU A 394 -8.39 15.88 -34.33
C GLU A 394 -9.88 15.98 -34.02
N GLU A 395 -10.32 17.04 -33.38
CA GLU A 395 -11.68 17.35 -32.90
C GLU A 395 -12.82 16.51 -33.52
N MET A 396 -13.60 15.83 -32.68
CA MET A 396 -14.73 15.03 -33.14
C MET A 396 -16.05 15.71 -32.79
N ASP A 397 -16.97 15.69 -33.73
CA ASP A 397 -18.32 16.19 -33.52
C ASP A 397 -19.10 15.25 -32.56
N LYS A 398 -19.98 15.87 -31.77
CA LYS A 398 -20.88 15.11 -30.86
C LYS A 398 -21.71 14.12 -31.71
N GLY A 399 -21.60 12.83 -31.35
CA GLY A 399 -22.30 11.74 -32.05
C GLY A 399 -21.50 11.09 -33.19
N ALA A 400 -20.26 11.54 -33.45
CA ALA A 400 -19.36 10.84 -34.37
C ALA A 400 -18.85 9.54 -33.78
N SER A 401 -18.73 8.49 -34.62
CA SER A 401 -18.07 7.26 -34.25
C SER A 401 -16.57 7.40 -34.35
N PHE A 402 -15.84 6.95 -33.35
CA PHE A 402 -14.38 6.92 -33.39
C PHE A 402 -13.83 5.62 -32.80
N THR A 403 -12.64 5.25 -33.22
CA THR A 403 -11.95 4.09 -32.71
C THR A 403 -10.87 4.54 -31.73
N VAL A 404 -10.86 3.92 -30.57
CA VAL A 404 -9.81 4.11 -29.57
C VAL A 404 -8.96 2.86 -29.56
N THR A 405 -7.65 3.02 -29.70
CA THR A 405 -6.70 1.92 -29.64
C THR A 405 -5.73 2.13 -28.49
N GLY A 406 -5.40 1.09 -27.77
CA GLY A 406 -4.43 1.13 -26.71
C GLY A 406 -3.85 -0.25 -26.43
N THR A 407 -2.68 -0.25 -25.80
CA THR A 407 -2.03 -1.47 -25.31
C THR A 407 -1.85 -1.32 -23.82
N TYR A 408 -2.19 -2.35 -23.06
CA TYR A 408 -2.02 -2.35 -21.61
C TYR A 408 -1.82 -3.76 -21.07
N ASP A 409 -1.22 -3.85 -19.90
CA ASP A 409 -1.07 -5.09 -19.17
C ASP A 409 -2.30 -5.31 -18.28
N ILE A 410 -2.88 -6.49 -18.37
CA ILE A 410 -3.99 -6.91 -17.52
C ILE A 410 -3.43 -7.84 -16.47
N TYR A 411 -3.68 -7.51 -15.22
CA TYR A 411 -3.42 -8.42 -14.11
C TYR A 411 -4.74 -9.01 -13.65
N PHE A 412 -4.83 -10.32 -13.76
CA PHE A 412 -6.00 -11.09 -13.34
C PHE A 412 -5.72 -11.75 -11.99
N ILE A 413 -6.62 -11.59 -11.04
CA ILE A 413 -6.56 -12.23 -9.74
C ILE A 413 -7.83 -13.05 -9.56
N GLY A 414 -7.82 -14.33 -9.97
CA GLY A 414 -9.00 -15.17 -9.89
C GLY A 414 -8.71 -16.66 -10.07
N THR A 415 -9.54 -17.54 -9.49
CA THR A 415 -9.39 -19.00 -9.58
C THR A 415 -10.18 -19.65 -10.71
N GLU A 416 -11.09 -18.95 -11.33
CA GLU A 416 -11.99 -19.52 -12.37
C GLU A 416 -11.99 -18.67 -13.63
N THR A 417 -12.35 -19.30 -14.76
CA THR A 417 -12.46 -18.65 -16.05
C THR A 417 -13.65 -17.70 -16.03
N GLU A 418 -13.39 -16.41 -16.01
CA GLU A 418 -14.45 -15.42 -15.95
C GLU A 418 -14.35 -14.36 -17.04
N SER A 419 -15.47 -13.71 -17.30
CA SER A 419 -15.55 -12.64 -18.28
C SER A 419 -14.82 -11.40 -17.74
N LEU A 420 -13.91 -10.86 -18.52
CA LEU A 420 -13.37 -9.53 -18.30
C LEU A 420 -14.34 -8.52 -18.89
N THR A 421 -14.75 -7.55 -18.09
CA THR A 421 -15.52 -6.39 -18.59
C THR A 421 -14.60 -5.21 -18.74
N LEU A 422 -14.44 -4.72 -19.97
CA LEU A 422 -13.73 -3.49 -20.24
C LEU A 422 -14.75 -2.35 -20.21
N GLY A 423 -14.65 -1.49 -19.21
CA GLY A 423 -15.40 -0.25 -19.14
C GLY A 423 -14.59 0.91 -19.73
N VAL A 424 -15.24 1.74 -20.50
CA VAL A 424 -14.66 2.97 -21.05
C VAL A 424 -15.50 4.14 -20.59
N LYS A 425 -14.87 5.09 -19.90
CA LYS A 425 -15.50 6.34 -19.48
C LYS A 425 -14.89 7.49 -20.23
N ALA A 426 -15.71 8.26 -20.94
CA ALA A 426 -15.31 9.52 -21.53
C ALA A 426 -15.61 10.65 -20.53
N GLU A 427 -14.63 11.51 -20.29
CA GLU A 427 -14.82 12.70 -19.46
C GLU A 427 -14.85 13.93 -20.33
N PRO A 428 -15.99 14.64 -20.43
CA PRO A 428 -16.07 15.89 -21.16
C PRO A 428 -15.32 16.98 -20.40
N THR A 429 -14.72 17.87 -21.14
CA THR A 429 -14.21 19.14 -20.61
C THR A 429 -15.34 20.15 -20.44
N ASP A 430 -15.08 21.27 -19.76
CA ASP A 430 -16.05 22.36 -19.55
C ASP A 430 -16.61 22.93 -20.86
N ASN A 431 -15.92 22.73 -21.98
CA ASN A 431 -16.35 23.18 -23.32
C ASN A 431 -17.03 22.07 -24.14
N GLY A 432 -17.30 20.91 -23.53
CA GLY A 432 -17.95 19.79 -24.19
C GLY A 432 -17.05 18.94 -25.10
N LYS A 433 -15.75 19.18 -25.11
CA LYS A 433 -14.75 18.36 -25.81
C LYS A 433 -14.35 17.17 -24.93
N VAL A 434 -14.01 16.05 -25.55
CA VAL A 434 -13.46 14.89 -24.85
C VAL A 434 -11.94 14.97 -24.91
N GLU A 435 -11.32 15.24 -23.78
CA GLU A 435 -9.86 15.25 -23.69
C GLU A 435 -9.30 13.91 -23.26
N HIS A 436 -10.06 13.12 -22.49
CA HIS A 436 -9.60 11.85 -21.96
C HIS A 436 -10.68 10.78 -22.03
N ILE A 437 -10.30 9.60 -22.49
CA ILE A 437 -11.09 8.39 -22.38
C ILE A 437 -10.37 7.46 -21.40
N LYS A 438 -11.06 7.09 -20.31
CA LYS A 438 -10.54 6.16 -19.33
C LYS A 438 -11.14 4.79 -19.55
N GLY A 439 -10.29 3.79 -19.60
CA GLY A 439 -10.70 2.42 -19.57
C GLY A 439 -10.53 1.85 -18.17
N PHE A 440 -11.41 0.97 -17.77
CA PHE A 440 -11.28 0.17 -16.56
C PHE A 440 -11.64 -1.27 -16.88
N LEU A 441 -11.04 -2.17 -16.13
CA LEU A 441 -11.31 -3.60 -16.21
C LEU A 441 -11.93 -4.04 -14.89
N SER A 442 -13.04 -4.75 -14.98
CA SER A 442 -13.59 -5.46 -13.85
C SER A 442 -13.47 -6.96 -14.06
N PHE A 443 -13.11 -7.69 -13.01
CA PHE A 443 -13.07 -9.14 -13.04
C PHE A 443 -13.31 -9.68 -11.63
N LYS A 444 -13.71 -10.94 -11.55
CA LYS A 444 -13.85 -11.61 -10.27
C LYS A 444 -12.49 -12.07 -9.78
N PRO A 445 -12.17 -11.87 -8.49
CA PRO A 445 -10.84 -12.08 -7.98
C PRO A 445 -10.61 -13.52 -7.62
N ASP A 446 -9.44 -14.06 -7.87
CA ASP A 446 -8.80 -15.03 -6.98
C ASP A 446 -7.38 -15.46 -7.38
N PHE A 447 -6.80 -14.99 -8.47
CA PHE A 447 -5.45 -15.38 -8.86
C PHE A 447 -4.69 -14.26 -9.56
N GLY A 448 -3.40 -14.10 -9.26
CA GLY A 448 -2.57 -13.08 -9.93
C GLY A 448 -2.03 -13.58 -11.25
N ILE A 449 -2.67 -13.22 -12.36
CA ILE A 449 -2.18 -13.52 -13.68
C ILE A 449 -1.95 -12.24 -14.44
N GLN A 450 -0.74 -12.06 -14.93
CA GLN A 450 -0.41 -11.00 -15.85
C GLN A 450 -0.66 -11.47 -17.29
N ILE A 451 -1.51 -10.76 -18.02
CA ILE A 451 -1.66 -10.93 -19.46
C ILE A 451 -0.97 -9.73 -20.12
N PRO A 452 0.26 -9.87 -20.60
CA PRO A 452 0.99 -8.77 -21.21
C PRO A 452 0.44 -8.42 -22.60
N ASN A 453 0.48 -7.13 -22.95
CA ASN A 453 0.27 -6.61 -24.29
C ASN A 453 -1.08 -6.95 -24.92
N VAL A 454 -2.18 -6.73 -24.21
CA VAL A 454 -3.51 -6.85 -24.83
C VAL A 454 -3.77 -5.64 -25.73
N ASN A 455 -3.82 -5.90 -27.03
CA ASN A 455 -4.26 -4.92 -28.00
C ASN A 455 -5.78 -4.98 -28.12
N TYR A 456 -6.43 -3.86 -27.99
CA TYR A 456 -7.87 -3.76 -28.19
C TYR A 456 -8.21 -2.53 -29.03
N SER A 457 -9.32 -2.63 -29.73
CA SER A 457 -9.91 -1.55 -30.46
C SER A 457 -11.36 -1.41 -30.02
N ILE A 458 -11.73 -0.25 -29.55
CA ILE A 458 -13.10 0.06 -29.12
C ILE A 458 -13.68 1.04 -30.13
N ASN A 459 -14.79 0.67 -30.73
CA ASN A 459 -15.58 1.57 -31.54
C ASN A 459 -16.68 2.16 -30.65
N VAL A 460 -16.54 3.45 -30.32
CA VAL A 460 -17.47 4.17 -29.47
C VAL A 460 -18.49 4.86 -30.37
N ALA A 461 -19.40 4.08 -30.97
CA ALA A 461 -20.54 4.62 -31.67
C ALA A 461 -21.63 5.03 -30.69
N ASP A 462 -22.23 6.20 -30.85
CA ASP A 462 -23.41 6.63 -30.08
C ASP A 462 -23.22 7.07 -28.61
N MET A 463 -22.13 7.69 -28.26
CA MET A 463 -22.02 8.37 -26.96
C MET A 463 -22.78 9.71 -26.98
N ARG A 464 -24.12 9.66 -26.93
CA ARG A 464 -24.95 10.88 -27.00
C ARG A 464 -24.78 11.79 -25.80
N ASP A 465 -24.43 11.24 -24.64
CA ASP A 465 -24.38 11.97 -23.38
C ASP A 465 -23.06 11.83 -22.61
N TRP A 466 -21.99 11.36 -23.25
CA TRP A 466 -20.67 11.17 -22.65
C TRP A 466 -20.69 10.33 -21.36
N HIS A 467 -21.68 9.46 -21.23
CA HIS A 467 -21.82 8.56 -20.10
C HIS A 467 -21.15 7.21 -20.41
N LEU A 468 -21.07 6.40 -19.40
CA LEU A 468 -20.44 5.09 -19.38
C LEU A 468 -20.81 4.24 -20.63
N ALA A 469 -19.84 3.90 -21.46
CA ALA A 469 -20.00 2.85 -22.48
C ALA A 469 -19.40 1.55 -21.91
N HIS A 470 -20.19 0.49 -21.92
CA HIS A 470 -19.73 -0.85 -21.55
C HIS A 470 -19.48 -1.68 -22.81
N THR A 471 -18.31 -2.25 -22.91
CA THR A 471 -18.00 -3.25 -23.92
C THR A 471 -17.52 -4.50 -23.19
N GLU A 472 -18.24 -5.60 -23.33
CA GLU A 472 -17.80 -6.91 -22.85
C GLU A 472 -16.73 -7.46 -23.79
N LEU A 473 -15.52 -7.61 -23.28
CA LEU A 473 -14.45 -8.34 -23.93
C LEU A 473 -14.34 -9.71 -23.24
N ARG A 474 -14.81 -10.76 -23.91
CA ARG A 474 -14.63 -12.13 -23.43
C ARG A 474 -13.32 -12.67 -23.95
N LEU A 475 -12.33 -12.75 -23.10
CA LEU A 475 -11.06 -13.42 -23.41
C LEU A 475 -11.17 -14.90 -23.00
N PRO A 476 -10.93 -15.84 -23.91
CA PRO A 476 -10.84 -17.25 -23.55
C PRO A 476 -9.56 -17.45 -22.73
N TYR A 477 -9.71 -17.63 -21.44
CA TYR A 477 -8.63 -17.91 -20.53
C TYR A 477 -8.74 -19.33 -19.98
N THR A 478 -7.64 -20.08 -20.04
CA THR A 478 -7.51 -21.38 -19.39
C THR A 478 -6.38 -21.31 -18.36
N PRO A 479 -6.64 -21.52 -17.06
CA PRO A 479 -5.62 -21.41 -16.01
C PRO A 479 -4.36 -22.24 -16.25
N SER A 480 -4.47 -23.33 -16.99
CA SER A 480 -3.37 -24.24 -17.32
C SER A 480 -2.37 -23.70 -18.35
N SER A 481 -2.64 -22.58 -19.00
CA SER A 481 -1.77 -22.04 -20.06
C SER A 481 -0.69 -21.08 -19.56
N LEU A 482 -0.77 -20.66 -18.32
CA LEU A 482 0.25 -19.85 -17.67
C LEU A 482 1.08 -20.79 -16.80
N GLY A 483 2.12 -21.32 -17.42
CA GLY A 483 3.12 -22.12 -16.73
C GLY A 483 3.64 -21.38 -15.50
N ASN A 484 4.04 -22.12 -14.48
CA ASN A 484 4.75 -21.61 -13.31
C ASN A 484 5.81 -20.62 -13.76
N GLY A 485 5.47 -19.34 -13.74
CA GLY A 485 6.38 -18.26 -14.03
C GLY A 485 7.35 -18.14 -12.87
N THR A 486 8.39 -18.94 -12.94
CA THR A 486 9.64 -18.65 -12.25
C THR A 486 10.27 -17.48 -12.98
N THR A 487 10.19 -16.29 -12.43
CA THR A 487 11.29 -15.32 -12.34
C THR A 487 10.89 -14.22 -11.38
#